data_3f0e5d7f3e655630d706e23264247790
#
_entry.id   3f0e5d7f3e655630d706e23264247790
#
_cell.length_a   1.000
_cell.length_b   1.000
_cell.length_c   1.000
_cell.angle_alpha   90.00
_cell.angle_beta   90.00
_cell.angle_gamma   90.00
#
_symmetry.space_group_name_H-M   'P 1'
#
loop_
_entity.id
_entity.type
_entity.pdbx_description
1 polymer ?
#
loop_
_entity_poly.entity_id
_entity_poly.type
_entity_poly.pdbx_seq_one_letter_code
_entity_poly.pdbx_strand_id
1 'polypeptide(L)'
;MNNMKSTFLFLLATTMMTCTAYGQSSNHKENKLPDWAFGGFERPKNVNPVISPIENTKFYCPLTKDSIAWESNDTFNPAATLYNGEIVVLYRAEDKSGVGIGHRTSRLGYATSTDGTHFQREKTPVFYPDNDSQKELEWPGGCEDPRIAVTDDGLYVMMYTQWNRHVPRLAVATSRNLKDWTKHGPAFAKAFDGKFFNLGCKSGSILTEVVKGKQIIKKINGKYFMYWGEEHVFAATSDDLIHWTPIVNIDGSLKKLFSPRDGYFDSHLTECGPPAIYTPKGIVLLYNGKNHSGRGDKRYTANVYAAGQALF
;
A
#
# COMPACT_ATOMS: atom_id res chain seq x y z
N MET A 1 32.29 17.88 -35.55
CA MET A 1 31.07 18.05 -34.73
C MET A 1 30.42 16.68 -34.61
N ASN A 2 30.78 15.93 -33.56
CA ASN A 2 30.34 14.55 -33.34
C ASN A 2 29.16 14.55 -32.37
N ASN A 3 27.99 14.15 -32.83
CA ASN A 3 26.84 13.86 -31.99
C ASN A 3 27.06 12.54 -31.24
N MET A 4 27.35 12.64 -29.96
CA MET A 4 27.31 11.51 -29.03
C MET A 4 25.87 11.29 -28.60
N LYS A 5 25.21 10.28 -29.15
CA LYS A 5 23.96 9.73 -28.59
C LYS A 5 24.33 8.96 -27.32
N SER A 6 23.98 9.50 -26.18
CA SER A 6 24.12 8.83 -24.89
C SER A 6 23.07 7.71 -24.78
N THR A 7 23.49 6.48 -25.01
CA THR A 7 22.73 5.28 -24.73
C THR A 7 22.82 5.01 -23.24
N PHE A 8 21.74 5.32 -22.48
CA PHE A 8 21.66 4.97 -21.06
C PHE A 8 21.47 3.46 -20.93
N LEU A 9 22.57 2.79 -20.63
CA LEU A 9 22.58 1.37 -20.25
C LEU A 9 22.18 1.31 -18.75
N PHE A 10 20.96 0.85 -18.47
CA PHE A 10 20.57 0.46 -17.11
C PHE A 10 21.34 -0.83 -16.77
N LEU A 11 22.51 -0.68 -16.14
CA LEU A 11 23.18 -1.79 -15.49
C LEU A 11 22.48 -2.06 -14.17
N LEU A 12 21.37 -2.82 -14.20
CA LEU A 12 20.87 -3.47 -13.00
C LEU A 12 21.84 -4.60 -12.67
N ALA A 13 22.71 -4.38 -11.71
CA ALA A 13 23.50 -5.45 -11.14
C ALA A 13 22.54 -6.51 -10.58
N THR A 14 22.53 -7.68 -11.22
CA THR A 14 21.88 -8.89 -10.68
C THR A 14 22.71 -9.38 -9.49
N THR A 15 22.60 -8.69 -8.36
CA THR A 15 23.04 -9.23 -7.08
C THR A 15 21.94 -10.20 -6.64
N MET A 16 22.30 -11.47 -6.47
CA MET A 16 21.41 -12.48 -5.87
C MET A 16 20.89 -11.91 -4.54
N MET A 17 19.61 -11.52 -4.53
CA MET A 17 18.92 -11.10 -3.32
C MET A 17 18.74 -12.29 -2.40
N THR A 18 19.49 -12.36 -1.32
CA THR A 18 19.15 -13.20 -0.19
C THR A 18 18.10 -12.47 0.64
N CYS A 19 16.82 -12.61 0.28
CA CYS A 19 15.71 -12.21 1.13
C CYS A 19 15.66 -13.13 2.35
N THR A 20 16.01 -12.64 3.51
CA THR A 20 15.87 -13.39 4.76
C THR A 20 14.53 -13.04 5.39
N ALA A 21 13.60 -13.99 5.38
CA ALA A 21 12.31 -13.86 6.04
C ALA A 21 12.48 -14.16 7.54
N TYR A 22 12.05 -13.24 8.39
CA TYR A 22 12.03 -13.47 9.84
C TYR A 22 10.60 -13.52 10.33
N GLY A 23 10.15 -14.74 10.66
CA GLY A 23 8.95 -14.95 11.46
C GLY A 23 9.36 -15.32 12.89
N GLN A 24 8.60 -14.92 13.86
CA GLN A 24 8.84 -15.27 15.25
C GLN A 24 8.75 -16.80 15.43
N SER A 25 9.88 -17.44 15.68
CA SER A 25 9.99 -18.82 16.18
C SER A 25 10.73 -18.80 17.50
N SER A 26 10.16 -19.47 18.48
CA SER A 26 10.61 -19.55 19.88
C SER A 26 11.80 -20.50 20.11
N ASN A 27 12.80 -20.54 19.22
CA ASN A 27 14.09 -21.17 19.47
C ASN A 27 15.19 -20.30 18.89
N HIS A 28 15.75 -19.45 19.73
CA HIS A 28 16.71 -18.41 19.38
C HIS A 28 18.12 -18.96 19.15
N LYS A 29 18.50 -19.15 17.87
CA LYS A 29 19.78 -18.57 17.45
C LYS A 29 19.44 -17.14 17.03
N GLU A 30 20.08 -16.14 17.60
CA GLU A 30 19.98 -14.75 17.17
C GLU A 30 20.38 -14.67 15.69
N ASN A 31 19.42 -14.78 14.79
CA ASN A 31 19.64 -14.48 13.39
C ASN A 31 19.67 -12.95 13.27
N LYS A 32 20.88 -12.39 13.34
CA LYS A 32 21.10 -10.95 13.19
C LYS A 32 20.54 -10.50 11.84
N LEU A 33 19.63 -9.52 11.85
CA LEU A 33 19.12 -8.91 10.63
C LEU A 33 20.30 -8.35 9.80
N PRO A 34 20.20 -8.37 8.46
CA PRO A 34 21.13 -7.65 7.61
C PRO A 34 21.19 -6.17 8.04
N ASP A 35 22.34 -5.54 7.88
CA ASP A 35 22.59 -4.18 8.33
C ASP A 35 21.81 -3.08 7.56
N TRP A 36 21.14 -3.46 6.46
CA TRP A 36 20.23 -2.60 5.71
C TRP A 36 18.77 -2.73 6.16
N ALA A 37 18.43 -3.80 6.87
CA ALA A 37 17.05 -4.08 7.26
C ALA A 37 16.64 -3.27 8.49
N PHE A 38 15.39 -2.84 8.50
CA PHE A 38 14.78 -2.29 9.71
C PHE A 38 14.53 -3.42 10.70
N GLY A 39 14.91 -3.22 11.94
CA GLY A 39 14.74 -4.19 13.00
C GLY A 39 13.90 -3.66 14.17
N GLY A 40 13.58 -4.56 15.11
CA GLY A 40 12.93 -4.17 16.35
C GLY A 40 11.43 -3.89 16.23
N PHE A 41 10.73 -4.49 15.26
CA PHE A 41 9.27 -4.45 15.23
C PHE A 41 8.69 -5.31 16.35
N GLU A 42 8.03 -4.68 17.31
CA GLU A 42 7.38 -5.35 18.43
C GLU A 42 5.89 -5.00 18.47
N ARG A 43 5.06 -5.94 18.92
CA ARG A 43 3.67 -5.66 19.26
C ARG A 43 3.61 -5.19 20.70
N PRO A 44 3.17 -3.95 20.99
CA PRO A 44 3.00 -3.49 22.36
C PRO A 44 2.04 -4.42 23.10
N LYS A 45 2.39 -4.78 24.34
CA LYS A 45 1.54 -5.62 25.20
C LYS A 45 0.29 -4.83 25.64
N ASN A 46 -0.86 -5.51 25.71
CA ASN A 46 -2.12 -5.01 26.26
C ASN A 46 -2.78 -3.84 25.50
N VAL A 47 -2.32 -3.50 24.30
CA VAL A 47 -2.88 -2.41 23.46
C VAL A 47 -3.28 -2.86 22.06
N ASN A 48 -3.25 -4.16 21.78
CA ASN A 48 -3.68 -4.71 20.49
C ASN A 48 -5.04 -5.44 20.64
N PRO A 49 -5.96 -5.20 19.70
CA PRO A 49 -5.87 -4.25 18.58
C PRO A 49 -6.01 -2.79 19.05
N VAL A 50 -5.28 -1.86 18.40
CA VAL A 50 -5.35 -0.41 18.70
C VAL A 50 -6.60 0.25 18.09
N ILE A 51 -7.15 -0.33 17.03
CA ILE A 51 -8.39 0.06 16.35
C ILE A 51 -9.22 -1.20 16.12
N SER A 52 -10.45 -1.23 16.60
CA SER A 52 -11.40 -2.35 16.46
C SER A 52 -12.70 -1.85 15.84
N PRO A 53 -13.52 -2.72 15.23
CA PRO A 53 -14.86 -2.35 14.76
C PRO A 53 -15.73 -1.71 15.84
N ILE A 54 -16.61 -0.80 15.45
CA ILE A 54 -17.63 -0.19 16.29
C ILE A 54 -18.99 -0.34 15.62
N GLU A 55 -19.95 -0.95 16.33
CA GLU A 55 -21.27 -1.23 15.77
C GLU A 55 -22.20 0.01 15.74
N ASN A 56 -21.98 0.96 16.62
CA ASN A 56 -22.89 2.08 16.83
C ASN A 56 -22.51 3.35 16.07
N THR A 57 -21.39 3.36 15.35
CA THR A 57 -20.97 4.50 14.55
C THR A 57 -21.81 4.58 13.28
N LYS A 58 -22.50 5.69 13.05
CA LYS A 58 -23.38 5.88 11.91
C LYS A 58 -22.82 6.90 10.92
N PHE A 59 -23.02 6.60 9.63
CA PHE A 59 -22.66 7.46 8.51
C PHE A 59 -23.81 7.46 7.49
N TYR A 60 -24.25 8.64 7.07
CA TYR A 60 -25.25 8.76 6.00
C TYR A 60 -24.55 8.51 4.65
N CYS A 61 -24.80 7.35 4.06
CA CYS A 61 -24.20 6.96 2.79
C CYS A 61 -24.88 7.67 1.61
N PRO A 62 -24.14 8.48 0.82
CA PRO A 62 -24.74 9.23 -0.28
C PRO A 62 -25.28 8.35 -1.41
N LEU A 63 -24.77 7.11 -1.55
CA LEU A 63 -25.18 6.19 -2.61
C LEU A 63 -26.41 5.36 -2.25
N THR A 64 -26.52 4.90 -1.01
CA THR A 64 -27.71 4.17 -0.55
C THR A 64 -28.80 5.09 -0.02
N LYS A 65 -28.47 6.35 0.27
CA LYS A 65 -29.34 7.35 0.91
C LYS A 65 -29.91 6.87 2.25
N ASP A 66 -29.08 6.14 2.99
CA ASP A 66 -29.42 5.57 4.29
C ASP A 66 -28.27 5.74 5.29
N SER A 67 -28.60 5.66 6.58
CA SER A 67 -27.65 5.71 7.68
C SER A 67 -27.12 4.31 8.00
N ILE A 68 -25.87 4.06 7.71
CA ILE A 68 -25.24 2.74 7.83
C ILE A 68 -24.20 2.70 8.97
N ALA A 69 -24.04 1.51 9.57
CA ALA A 69 -22.99 1.24 10.54
C ALA A 69 -21.68 0.88 9.81
N TRP A 70 -20.99 1.90 9.31
CA TRP A 70 -19.95 1.81 8.29
C TRP A 70 -18.67 1.08 8.70
N GLU A 71 -18.35 0.98 10.00
CA GLU A 71 -17.18 0.28 10.55
C GLU A 71 -17.54 -0.87 11.48
N SER A 72 -18.72 -1.46 11.28
CA SER A 72 -19.29 -2.43 12.24
C SER A 72 -18.79 -3.85 12.06
N ASN A 73 -18.08 -4.18 10.98
CA ASN A 73 -17.67 -5.56 10.71
C ASN A 73 -16.17 -5.78 10.92
N ASP A 74 -15.32 -5.10 10.15
CA ASP A 74 -13.87 -5.26 10.21
C ASP A 74 -13.16 -3.91 10.13
N THR A 75 -11.96 -3.81 10.76
CA THR A 75 -11.01 -2.71 10.63
C THR A 75 -9.61 -3.27 10.40
N PHE A 76 -8.93 -2.90 9.32
CA PHE A 76 -7.64 -3.47 8.92
C PHE A 76 -6.91 -2.61 7.87
N ASN A 77 -5.75 -3.07 7.38
CA ASN A 77 -4.96 -2.48 6.29
C ASN A 77 -4.81 -0.95 6.37
N PRO A 78 -4.26 -0.40 7.45
CA PRO A 78 -4.13 1.03 7.62
C PRO A 78 -2.94 1.62 6.86
N ALA A 79 -3.04 2.91 6.52
CA ALA A 79 -1.89 3.79 6.28
C ALA A 79 -1.63 4.65 7.51
N ALA A 80 -0.37 4.96 7.81
CA ALA A 80 0.02 5.87 8.88
C ALA A 80 0.93 6.98 8.33
N THR A 81 0.76 8.19 8.86
CA THR A 81 1.61 9.34 8.53
C THR A 81 1.65 10.33 9.69
N LEU A 82 2.46 11.38 9.59
CA LEU A 82 2.48 12.47 10.56
C LEU A 82 1.79 13.71 10.00
N TYR A 83 0.88 14.29 10.79
CA TYR A 83 0.20 15.54 10.48
C TYR A 83 0.05 16.39 11.75
N ASN A 84 0.49 17.65 11.70
CA ASN A 84 0.45 18.58 12.84
C ASN A 84 1.04 18.05 14.15
N GLY A 85 2.08 17.21 14.07
CA GLY A 85 2.75 16.63 15.25
C GLY A 85 2.09 15.37 15.81
N GLU A 86 0.96 14.93 15.26
CA GLU A 86 0.28 13.70 15.65
C GLU A 86 0.49 12.59 14.60
N ILE A 87 0.40 11.36 15.06
CA ILE A 87 0.29 10.18 14.19
C ILE A 87 -1.15 10.13 13.69
N VAL A 88 -1.31 10.16 12.37
CA VAL A 88 -2.60 9.97 11.71
C VAL A 88 -2.65 8.59 11.08
N VAL A 89 -3.73 7.88 11.32
CA VAL A 89 -4.02 6.58 10.70
C VAL A 89 -5.29 6.68 9.87
N LEU A 90 -5.19 6.35 8.57
CA LEU A 90 -6.34 6.04 7.74
C LEU A 90 -6.49 4.53 7.69
N TYR A 91 -7.56 4.00 8.27
CA TYR A 91 -7.81 2.57 8.34
C TYR A 91 -8.98 2.16 7.45
N ARG A 92 -8.83 1.04 6.74
CA ARG A 92 -9.95 0.41 6.04
C ARG A 92 -10.94 -0.11 7.06
N ALA A 93 -12.21 0.22 6.85
CA ALA A 93 -13.31 -0.28 7.64
C ALA A 93 -14.41 -0.85 6.72
N GLU A 94 -15.05 -1.91 7.15
CA GLU A 94 -16.12 -2.59 6.41
C GLU A 94 -17.41 -2.64 7.21
N ASP A 95 -18.51 -2.42 6.51
CA ASP A 95 -19.86 -2.63 7.02
C ASP A 95 -20.30 -4.11 6.87
N LYS A 96 -21.55 -4.41 7.27
CA LYS A 96 -22.15 -5.75 7.15
C LYS A 96 -22.97 -5.95 5.87
N SER A 97 -22.65 -5.22 4.78
CA SER A 97 -23.39 -5.26 3.51
C SER A 97 -23.19 -6.54 2.69
N GLY A 98 -22.28 -7.42 3.10
CA GLY A 98 -22.01 -8.69 2.42
C GLY A 98 -21.34 -9.71 3.33
N VAL A 99 -21.13 -10.92 2.83
CA VAL A 99 -20.45 -12.01 3.53
C VAL A 99 -19.06 -12.23 2.93
N GLY A 100 -18.02 -12.14 3.77
CA GLY A 100 -16.63 -12.33 3.35
C GLY A 100 -15.96 -11.06 2.79
N ILE A 101 -14.64 -11.09 2.80
CA ILE A 101 -13.79 -10.01 2.26
C ILE A 101 -14.06 -9.85 0.76
N GLY A 102 -14.13 -8.61 0.28
CA GLY A 102 -14.41 -8.29 -1.13
C GLY A 102 -15.90 -8.24 -1.48
N HIS A 103 -16.80 -8.69 -0.60
CA HIS A 103 -18.25 -8.62 -0.78
C HIS A 103 -18.92 -7.54 0.07
N ARG A 104 -18.19 -6.87 0.94
CA ARG A 104 -18.63 -5.76 1.78
C ARG A 104 -18.22 -4.43 1.17
N THR A 105 -18.75 -3.33 1.67
CA THR A 105 -18.34 -2.01 1.22
C THR A 105 -17.27 -1.44 2.15
N SER A 106 -16.10 -1.16 1.58
CA SER A 106 -14.96 -0.60 2.29
C SER A 106 -14.94 0.93 2.24
N ARG A 107 -14.59 1.55 3.37
CA ARG A 107 -14.39 3.00 3.53
C ARG A 107 -13.17 3.24 4.39
N LEU A 108 -12.62 4.46 4.36
CA LEU A 108 -11.47 4.81 5.18
C LEU A 108 -11.89 5.69 6.35
N GLY A 109 -11.64 5.18 7.55
CA GLY A 109 -11.74 5.95 8.78
C GLY A 109 -10.47 6.74 9.06
N TYR A 110 -10.60 7.76 9.92
CA TYR A 110 -9.50 8.62 10.34
C TYR A 110 -9.33 8.52 11.86
N ALA A 111 -8.11 8.32 12.30
CA ALA A 111 -7.77 8.30 13.73
C ALA A 111 -6.45 9.04 13.98
N THR A 112 -6.35 9.71 15.13
CA THR A 112 -5.12 10.39 15.58
C THR A 112 -4.61 9.83 16.89
N SER A 113 -3.31 9.93 17.10
CA SER A 113 -2.63 9.54 18.32
C SER A 113 -1.37 10.36 18.56
N THR A 114 -1.06 10.65 19.79
CA THR A 114 0.21 11.27 20.20
C THR A 114 1.26 10.24 20.62
N ASP A 115 0.85 8.99 20.92
CA ASP A 115 1.71 7.93 21.45
C ASP A 115 1.77 6.66 20.57
N GLY A 116 0.93 6.58 19.52
CA GLY A 116 0.84 5.42 18.62
C GLY A 116 0.11 4.22 19.18
N THR A 117 -0.48 4.32 20.38
CA THR A 117 -1.18 3.21 21.06
C THR A 117 -2.63 3.55 21.43
N HIS A 118 -2.90 4.81 21.73
CA HIS A 118 -4.24 5.31 22.02
C HIS A 118 -4.72 6.22 20.90
N PHE A 119 -5.77 5.79 20.19
CA PHE A 119 -6.28 6.48 19.02
C PHE A 119 -7.66 7.10 19.28
N GLN A 120 -7.81 8.37 18.90
CA GLN A 120 -9.09 9.07 18.81
C GLN A 120 -9.59 9.01 17.38
N ARG A 121 -10.82 8.52 17.15
CA ARG A 121 -11.41 8.30 15.84
C ARG A 121 -12.45 9.35 15.48
N GLU A 122 -12.50 9.71 14.19
CA GLU A 122 -13.65 10.42 13.63
C GLU A 122 -14.88 9.51 13.60
N LYS A 123 -16.07 10.11 13.77
CA LYS A 123 -17.33 9.35 13.79
C LYS A 123 -17.78 8.91 12.40
N THR A 124 -17.30 9.56 11.35
CA THR A 124 -17.65 9.28 9.95
C THR A 124 -16.41 8.98 9.14
N PRO A 125 -16.51 8.20 8.06
CA PRO A 125 -15.38 7.97 7.18
C PRO A 125 -14.96 9.27 6.51
N VAL A 126 -13.65 9.43 6.23
CA VAL A 126 -13.10 10.60 5.53
C VAL A 126 -12.89 10.32 4.04
N PHE A 127 -12.99 9.04 3.62
CA PHE A 127 -12.83 8.65 2.23
C PHE A 127 -13.70 7.42 1.92
N TYR A 128 -14.57 7.55 0.92
CA TYR A 128 -15.60 6.55 0.64
C TYR A 128 -16.12 6.68 -0.80
N PRO A 129 -16.79 5.66 -1.35
CA PRO A 129 -17.50 5.77 -2.62
C PRO A 129 -18.60 6.84 -2.53
N ASP A 130 -18.57 7.79 -3.45
CA ASP A 130 -19.53 8.91 -3.48
C ASP A 130 -20.19 9.02 -4.85
N ASN A 131 -21.12 9.95 -5.01
CA ASN A 131 -21.76 10.26 -6.28
C ASN A 131 -20.85 11.21 -7.11
N ASP A 132 -19.64 10.75 -7.34
CA ASP A 132 -18.59 11.44 -8.09
C ASP A 132 -18.20 10.67 -9.37
N SER A 133 -17.20 11.16 -10.09
CA SER A 133 -16.71 10.53 -11.34
C SER A 133 -16.07 9.14 -11.13
N GLN A 134 -15.79 8.75 -9.88
CA GLN A 134 -15.15 7.46 -9.56
C GLN A 134 -16.16 6.39 -9.10
N LYS A 135 -17.45 6.75 -9.00
CA LYS A 135 -18.51 5.88 -8.51
C LYS A 135 -18.51 4.49 -9.14
N GLU A 136 -18.45 4.40 -10.46
CA GLU A 136 -18.52 3.14 -11.20
C GLU A 136 -17.30 2.24 -10.99
N LEU A 137 -16.18 2.81 -10.51
CA LEU A 137 -14.95 2.11 -10.22
C LEU A 137 -14.83 1.68 -8.75
N GLU A 138 -15.60 2.30 -7.85
CA GLU A 138 -15.57 2.08 -6.40
C GLU A 138 -16.81 1.36 -5.86
N TRP A 139 -17.98 1.52 -6.48
CA TRP A 139 -19.21 0.95 -5.97
C TRP A 139 -19.52 -0.40 -6.63
N PRO A 140 -20.03 -1.41 -5.84
CA PRO A 140 -20.34 -1.36 -4.41
C PRO A 140 -19.23 -1.89 -3.47
N GLY A 141 -18.03 -2.17 -3.95
CA GLY A 141 -16.93 -2.74 -3.15
C GLY A 141 -16.24 -1.75 -2.23
N GLY A 142 -15.97 -0.53 -2.72
CA GLY A 142 -15.47 0.53 -1.87
C GLY A 142 -14.07 1.05 -2.21
N CYS A 143 -13.52 1.78 -1.26
CA CYS A 143 -12.16 2.32 -1.25
C CYS A 143 -11.34 1.52 -0.24
N GLU A 144 -10.24 0.88 -0.71
CA GLU A 144 -9.50 -0.09 0.07
C GLU A 144 -8.02 0.25 0.21
N ASP A 145 -7.40 -0.27 1.26
CA ASP A 145 -5.96 -0.48 1.42
C ASP A 145 -5.10 0.77 1.12
N PRO A 146 -5.27 1.88 1.87
CA PRO A 146 -4.54 3.11 1.62
C PRO A 146 -3.03 2.96 1.87
N ARG A 147 -2.23 3.70 1.10
CA ARG A 147 -0.78 3.91 1.29
C ARG A 147 -0.50 5.39 1.11
N ILE A 148 0.06 6.06 2.09
CA ILE A 148 0.18 7.53 2.11
C ILE A 148 1.65 7.95 2.18
N ALA A 149 2.03 8.87 1.30
CA ALA A 149 3.29 9.60 1.35
C ALA A 149 3.00 11.11 1.21
N VAL A 150 3.97 11.96 1.52
CA VAL A 150 3.79 13.41 1.49
C VAL A 150 4.90 14.09 0.69
N THR A 151 4.58 15.13 -0.07
CA THR A 151 5.58 15.98 -0.75
C THR A 151 6.22 16.98 0.23
N ASP A 152 7.34 17.57 -0.13
CA ASP A 152 8.00 18.61 0.66
C ASP A 152 7.10 19.82 0.98
N ASP A 153 6.20 20.17 0.04
CA ASP A 153 5.27 21.28 0.20
C ASP A 153 3.96 20.86 0.93
N GLY A 154 3.91 19.64 1.47
CA GLY A 154 2.82 19.17 2.33
C GLY A 154 1.59 18.65 1.60
N LEU A 155 1.69 18.26 0.32
CA LEU A 155 0.63 17.53 -0.38
C LEU A 155 0.73 16.04 -0.02
N TYR A 156 -0.29 15.49 0.61
CA TYR A 156 -0.41 14.06 0.84
C TYR A 156 -0.94 13.36 -0.41
N VAL A 157 -0.25 12.31 -0.81
CA VAL A 157 -0.61 11.45 -1.94
C VAL A 157 -0.95 10.07 -1.40
N MET A 158 -2.16 9.65 -1.65
CA MET A 158 -2.66 8.33 -1.26
C MET A 158 -2.80 7.45 -2.49
N MET A 159 -2.12 6.31 -2.45
CA MET A 159 -2.41 5.19 -3.32
C MET A 159 -3.44 4.31 -2.62
N TYR A 160 -4.56 4.00 -3.29
CA TYR A 160 -5.62 3.17 -2.74
C TYR A 160 -6.18 2.22 -3.80
N THR A 161 -6.98 1.26 -3.39
CA THR A 161 -7.66 0.36 -4.31
C THR A 161 -9.10 0.80 -4.50
N GLN A 162 -9.48 1.08 -5.74
CA GLN A 162 -10.88 1.17 -6.17
C GLN A 162 -11.41 -0.23 -6.41
N TRP A 163 -12.46 -0.62 -5.70
CA TRP A 163 -13.07 -1.94 -5.82
C TRP A 163 -14.55 -1.86 -6.15
N ASN A 164 -14.91 -2.30 -7.34
CA ASN A 164 -16.31 -2.36 -7.79
C ASN A 164 -16.88 -3.79 -7.83
N ARG A 165 -16.24 -4.72 -7.12
CA ARG A 165 -16.52 -6.16 -7.09
C ARG A 165 -16.26 -6.89 -8.43
N HIS A 166 -15.59 -6.24 -9.37
CA HIS A 166 -15.18 -6.83 -10.66
C HIS A 166 -13.68 -6.71 -10.90
N VAL A 167 -13.15 -5.50 -10.83
CA VAL A 167 -11.72 -5.23 -11.09
C VAL A 167 -11.17 -4.33 -10.00
N PRO A 168 -10.19 -4.79 -9.20
CA PRO A 168 -9.46 -3.92 -8.28
C PRO A 168 -8.50 -3.04 -9.09
N ARG A 169 -8.56 -1.72 -8.92
CA ARG A 169 -7.67 -0.77 -9.62
C ARG A 169 -6.87 0.04 -8.62
N LEU A 170 -5.56 0.08 -8.81
CA LEU A 170 -4.72 1.02 -8.07
C LEU A 170 -5.04 2.44 -8.51
N ALA A 171 -5.44 3.28 -7.57
CA ALA A 171 -5.89 4.64 -7.82
C ALA A 171 -5.16 5.65 -6.94
N VAL A 172 -5.29 6.93 -7.32
CA VAL A 172 -4.63 8.06 -6.67
C VAL A 172 -5.65 9.02 -6.09
N ALA A 173 -5.38 9.48 -4.87
CA ALA A 173 -6.06 10.63 -4.29
C ALA A 173 -5.06 11.57 -3.61
N THR A 174 -5.38 12.87 -3.52
CA THR A 174 -4.53 13.87 -2.88
C THR A 174 -5.30 14.69 -1.85
N SER A 175 -4.58 15.14 -0.80
CA SER A 175 -5.14 15.96 0.28
C SER A 175 -4.08 16.87 0.88
N ARG A 176 -4.50 18.00 1.45
CA ARG A 176 -3.66 18.87 2.27
C ARG A 176 -3.88 18.71 3.78
N ASN A 177 -4.94 18.01 4.18
CA ASN A 177 -5.34 17.88 5.58
C ASN A 177 -5.73 16.45 5.99
N LEU A 178 -5.57 15.46 5.08
CA LEU A 178 -5.90 14.03 5.28
C LEU A 178 -7.39 13.75 5.54
N LYS A 179 -8.26 14.76 5.44
CA LYS A 179 -9.72 14.64 5.59
C LYS A 179 -10.46 14.96 4.31
N ASP A 180 -10.08 16.04 3.63
CA ASP A 180 -10.66 16.43 2.35
C ASP A 180 -9.77 15.93 1.22
N TRP A 181 -10.32 15.03 0.40
CA TRP A 181 -9.57 14.33 -0.64
C TRP A 181 -10.09 14.64 -2.03
N THR A 182 -9.16 14.87 -2.95
CA THR A 182 -9.45 14.88 -4.38
C THR A 182 -9.10 13.53 -4.99
N LYS A 183 -10.08 12.82 -5.54
CA LYS A 183 -9.89 11.55 -6.26
C LYS A 183 -9.46 11.82 -7.69
N HIS A 184 -8.42 11.13 -8.16
CA HIS A 184 -7.87 11.28 -9.51
C HIS A 184 -8.16 10.06 -10.41
N GLY A 185 -8.66 8.97 -9.83
CA GLY A 185 -8.94 7.72 -10.54
C GLY A 185 -7.74 6.80 -10.69
N PRO A 186 -7.82 5.81 -11.61
CA PRO A 186 -6.80 4.77 -11.73
C PRO A 186 -5.43 5.32 -12.15
N ALA A 187 -4.40 4.93 -11.42
CA ALA A 187 -3.02 5.42 -11.60
C ALA A 187 -2.50 5.19 -13.03
N PHE A 188 -2.87 4.08 -13.66
CA PHE A 188 -2.41 3.67 -14.98
C PHE A 188 -3.36 4.01 -16.13
N ALA A 189 -4.39 4.84 -15.87
CA ALA A 189 -5.45 5.12 -16.84
C ALA A 189 -4.95 5.68 -18.18
N LYS A 190 -3.88 6.46 -18.17
CA LYS A 190 -3.31 7.09 -19.38
C LYS A 190 -2.09 6.34 -19.95
N ALA A 191 -1.56 5.35 -19.23
CA ALA A 191 -0.34 4.66 -19.64
C ALA A 191 -0.59 3.84 -20.91
N PHE A 192 0.29 4.00 -21.90
CA PHE A 192 0.24 3.26 -23.17
C PHE A 192 -1.15 3.33 -23.82
N ASP A 193 -1.66 4.56 -23.99
CA ASP A 193 -2.97 4.85 -24.59
C ASP A 193 -4.14 4.12 -23.92
N GLY A 194 -4.08 3.98 -22.59
CA GLY A 194 -5.12 3.36 -21.78
C GLY A 194 -5.05 1.82 -21.69
N LYS A 195 -4.02 1.20 -22.22
CA LYS A 195 -3.82 -0.27 -22.19
C LYS A 195 -4.01 -0.87 -20.79
N PHE A 196 -3.62 -0.15 -19.76
CA PHE A 196 -3.62 -0.63 -18.36
C PHE A 196 -4.78 -0.07 -17.52
N PHE A 197 -5.78 0.57 -18.12
CA PHE A 197 -6.94 1.12 -17.38
C PHE A 197 -7.67 0.04 -16.57
N ASN A 198 -7.89 -1.13 -17.14
CA ASN A 198 -8.59 -2.25 -16.51
C ASN A 198 -7.63 -3.32 -15.95
N LEU A 199 -6.38 -2.96 -15.70
CA LEU A 199 -5.43 -3.87 -15.05
C LEU A 199 -5.88 -4.11 -13.62
N GLY A 200 -6.15 -5.38 -13.26
CA GLY A 200 -6.37 -5.78 -11.87
C GLY A 200 -5.08 -5.61 -11.07
N CYS A 201 -5.03 -4.63 -10.18
CA CYS A 201 -3.83 -4.32 -9.41
C CYS A 201 -4.15 -3.52 -8.13
N LYS A 202 -3.26 -3.63 -7.15
CA LYS A 202 -3.31 -2.90 -5.87
C LYS A 202 -1.92 -2.54 -5.37
N SER A 203 -1.89 -1.96 -4.16
CA SER A 203 -0.72 -1.82 -3.30
C SER A 203 0.42 -1.04 -3.92
N GLY A 204 0.19 0.27 -4.12
CA GLY A 204 1.20 1.22 -4.59
C GLY A 204 2.06 1.74 -3.45
N SER A 205 3.36 1.54 -3.52
CA SER A 205 4.38 1.92 -2.53
C SER A 205 5.29 2.99 -3.13
N ILE A 206 4.91 4.27 -2.98
CA ILE A 206 5.68 5.42 -3.51
C ILE A 206 7.04 5.47 -2.80
N LEU A 207 8.09 5.79 -3.55
CA LEU A 207 9.42 5.98 -3.01
C LEU A 207 9.51 7.25 -2.18
N THR A 208 10.02 7.11 -0.97
CA THR A 208 10.19 8.19 0.00
C THR A 208 11.58 8.17 0.62
N GLU A 209 11.94 9.24 1.29
CA GLU A 209 12.99 9.24 2.30
C GLU A 209 12.43 9.76 3.63
N VAL A 210 13.02 9.33 4.75
CA VAL A 210 12.57 9.76 6.07
C VAL A 210 13.27 11.07 6.44
N VAL A 211 12.49 12.15 6.52
CA VAL A 211 12.97 13.47 6.94
C VAL A 211 12.19 13.91 8.17
N LYS A 212 12.88 14.08 9.30
CA LYS A 212 12.25 14.46 10.59
C LYS A 212 11.02 13.60 10.93
N GLY A 213 11.10 12.29 10.71
CA GLY A 213 10.05 11.32 11.00
C GLY A 213 8.93 11.23 9.96
N LYS A 214 8.94 12.06 8.90
CA LYS A 214 7.97 11.99 7.80
C LYS A 214 8.56 11.23 6.60
N GLN A 215 7.74 10.48 5.93
CA GLN A 215 8.06 9.84 4.65
C GLN A 215 7.81 10.84 3.51
N ILE A 216 8.86 11.59 3.15
CA ILE A 216 8.82 12.60 2.09
C ILE A 216 9.07 11.95 0.74
N ILE A 217 8.21 12.20 -0.22
CA ILE A 217 8.30 11.65 -1.59
C ILE A 217 9.61 12.07 -2.25
N LYS A 218 10.33 11.10 -2.79
CA LYS A 218 11.63 11.29 -3.43
C LYS A 218 11.59 10.97 -4.92
N LYS A 219 12.28 11.80 -5.71
CA LYS A 219 12.51 11.52 -7.14
C LYS A 219 13.82 10.78 -7.35
N ILE A 220 13.85 9.91 -8.36
CA ILE A 220 15.07 9.33 -8.93
C ILE A 220 15.14 9.76 -10.40
N ASN A 221 16.28 10.33 -10.81
CA ASN A 221 16.50 10.83 -12.17
C ASN A 221 15.37 11.76 -12.66
N GLY A 222 14.89 12.64 -11.77
CA GLY A 222 13.86 13.63 -12.09
C GLY A 222 12.42 13.11 -12.08
N LYS A 223 12.19 11.80 -11.94
CA LYS A 223 10.85 11.20 -11.91
C LYS A 223 10.50 10.68 -10.52
N TYR A 224 9.22 10.71 -10.19
CA TYR A 224 8.66 9.96 -9.08
C TYR A 224 8.68 8.47 -9.42
N PHE A 225 8.82 7.64 -8.41
CA PHE A 225 8.95 6.20 -8.54
C PHE A 225 8.07 5.50 -7.50
N MET A 226 7.46 4.37 -7.87
CA MET A 226 6.79 3.49 -6.93
C MET A 226 7.00 2.03 -7.28
N TYR A 227 7.00 1.17 -6.27
CA TYR A 227 6.71 -0.25 -6.40
C TYR A 227 5.21 -0.46 -6.29
N TRP A 228 4.69 -1.50 -6.95
CA TRP A 228 3.26 -1.83 -6.86
C TRP A 228 3.04 -3.32 -7.15
N GLY A 229 1.87 -3.83 -6.73
CA GLY A 229 1.44 -5.18 -7.04
C GLY A 229 1.15 -6.03 -5.81
N GLU A 230 0.41 -7.10 -6.02
CA GLU A 230 -0.08 -8.02 -5.00
C GLU A 230 0.49 -9.45 -5.15
N GLU A 231 0.59 -10.01 -6.38
CA GLU A 231 1.21 -11.32 -6.60
C GLU A 231 2.69 -11.21 -6.90
N HIS A 232 3.03 -10.24 -7.71
CA HIS A 232 4.39 -9.89 -8.07
C HIS A 232 4.61 -8.41 -7.80
N VAL A 233 5.83 -8.04 -7.46
CA VAL A 233 6.23 -6.64 -7.34
C VAL A 233 6.71 -6.12 -8.68
N PHE A 234 6.11 -5.02 -9.11
CA PHE A 234 6.43 -4.26 -10.30
C PHE A 234 6.91 -2.85 -9.92
N ALA A 235 7.28 -2.04 -10.91
CA ALA A 235 7.56 -0.63 -10.70
C ALA A 235 6.84 0.25 -11.73
N ALA A 236 6.69 1.52 -11.37
CA ALA A 236 6.16 2.56 -12.24
C ALA A 236 6.83 3.90 -11.96
N THR A 237 6.78 4.80 -12.95
CA THR A 237 7.27 6.17 -12.82
C THR A 237 6.16 7.18 -13.11
N SER A 238 6.30 8.40 -12.58
CA SER A 238 5.38 9.50 -12.80
C SER A 238 6.13 10.83 -12.88
N ASP A 239 5.58 11.79 -13.60
CA ASP A 239 6.05 13.16 -13.62
C ASP A 239 5.25 14.06 -12.66
N ASP A 240 4.01 13.66 -12.30
CA ASP A 240 3.03 14.49 -11.58
C ASP A 240 2.40 13.85 -10.34
N LEU A 241 2.80 12.61 -9.95
CA LEU A 241 2.25 11.79 -8.86
C LEU A 241 0.81 11.28 -9.10
N ILE A 242 0.16 11.68 -10.18
CA ILE A 242 -1.23 11.30 -10.50
C ILE A 242 -1.25 10.24 -11.59
N HIS A 243 -0.53 10.51 -12.68
CA HIS A 243 -0.47 9.62 -13.84
C HIS A 243 0.83 8.82 -13.79
N TRP A 244 0.69 7.52 -13.66
CA TRP A 244 1.81 6.59 -13.54
C TRP A 244 1.96 5.74 -14.78
N THR A 245 3.19 5.47 -15.16
CA THR A 245 3.53 4.59 -16.29
C THR A 245 4.26 3.36 -15.76
N PRO A 246 3.67 2.15 -15.87
CA PRO A 246 4.34 0.91 -15.51
C PRO A 246 5.61 0.68 -16.30
N ILE A 247 6.63 0.09 -15.65
CA ILE A 247 7.83 -0.37 -16.34
C ILE A 247 7.52 -1.70 -17.02
N VAL A 248 7.77 -1.75 -18.33
CA VAL A 248 7.51 -2.93 -19.17
C VAL A 248 8.79 -3.49 -19.77
N ASN A 249 8.76 -4.74 -20.17
CA ASN A 249 9.76 -5.40 -20.99
C ASN A 249 9.67 -4.92 -22.46
N ILE A 250 10.63 -5.32 -23.28
CA ILE A 250 10.68 -4.97 -24.73
C ILE A 250 9.42 -5.45 -25.46
N ASP A 251 8.84 -6.58 -25.05
CA ASP A 251 7.61 -7.14 -25.61
C ASP A 251 6.31 -6.47 -25.09
N GLY A 252 6.44 -5.45 -24.24
CA GLY A 252 5.32 -4.73 -23.65
C GLY A 252 4.61 -5.44 -22.50
N SER A 253 5.15 -6.56 -22.02
CA SER A 253 4.70 -7.21 -20.77
C SER A 253 5.21 -6.46 -19.54
N LEU A 254 4.50 -6.56 -18.40
CA LEU A 254 4.92 -5.94 -17.15
C LEU A 254 6.24 -6.55 -16.64
N LYS A 255 7.21 -5.70 -16.30
CA LYS A 255 8.50 -6.14 -15.78
C LYS A 255 8.39 -6.53 -14.32
N LYS A 256 8.44 -7.83 -14.02
CA LYS A 256 8.49 -8.35 -12.64
C LYS A 256 9.86 -8.05 -12.03
N LEU A 257 9.87 -7.44 -10.87
CA LEU A 257 11.09 -7.16 -10.10
C LEU A 257 11.31 -8.19 -9.01
N PHE A 258 10.23 -8.64 -8.39
CA PHE A 258 10.23 -9.58 -7.28
C PHE A 258 8.97 -10.45 -7.36
N SER A 259 9.08 -11.72 -6.97
CA SER A 259 8.01 -12.72 -7.12
C SER A 259 7.96 -13.65 -5.93
N PRO A 260 6.85 -14.38 -5.71
CA PRO A 260 6.75 -15.43 -4.71
C PRO A 260 7.87 -16.46 -4.82
N ARG A 261 8.31 -17.01 -3.68
CA ARG A 261 9.42 -17.97 -3.58
C ARG A 261 8.97 -19.26 -2.91
N ASP A 262 9.12 -20.37 -3.62
CA ASP A 262 8.80 -21.70 -3.06
C ASP A 262 9.69 -22.00 -1.85
N GLY A 263 9.11 -22.60 -0.82
CA GLY A 263 9.78 -22.92 0.44
C GLY A 263 9.86 -21.77 1.44
N TYR A 264 9.37 -20.58 1.10
CA TYR A 264 9.39 -19.40 1.96
C TYR A 264 7.98 -18.95 2.35
N PHE A 265 7.91 -18.05 3.35
CA PHE A 265 6.65 -17.50 3.86
C PHE A 265 5.86 -16.69 2.82
N ASP A 266 6.50 -16.25 1.75
CA ASP A 266 5.95 -15.46 0.66
C ASP A 266 5.71 -16.29 -0.62
N SER A 267 5.52 -17.59 -0.49
CA SER A 267 5.40 -18.54 -1.60
C SER A 267 4.09 -18.47 -2.39
N HIS A 268 3.09 -17.74 -1.90
CA HIS A 268 1.82 -17.55 -2.59
C HIS A 268 1.70 -16.15 -3.19
N LEU A 269 2.18 -15.14 -2.47
CA LEU A 269 1.94 -13.73 -2.79
C LEU A 269 3.07 -12.88 -2.22
N THR A 270 3.46 -11.85 -2.97
CA THR A 270 4.32 -10.75 -2.53
C THR A 270 3.59 -9.44 -2.81
N GLU A 271 3.09 -8.78 -1.78
CA GLU A 271 2.29 -7.56 -1.88
C GLU A 271 3.07 -6.37 -1.34
N CYS A 272 3.16 -5.27 -2.11
CA CYS A 272 3.80 -4.05 -1.64
C CYS A 272 3.13 -3.52 -0.38
N GLY A 273 3.93 -3.14 0.61
CA GLY A 273 3.49 -2.61 1.89
C GLY A 273 3.38 -1.07 1.90
N PRO A 274 3.83 -0.41 2.98
CA PRO A 274 3.87 1.05 3.07
C PRO A 274 4.82 1.66 2.05
N PRO A 275 4.89 3.00 1.92
CA PRO A 275 5.83 3.68 1.03
C PRO A 275 7.25 3.16 1.18
N ALA A 276 7.93 2.88 0.05
CA ALA A 276 9.30 2.40 0.03
C ALA A 276 10.27 3.47 0.54
N ILE A 277 11.35 3.06 1.20
CA ILE A 277 12.24 3.98 1.89
C ILE A 277 13.62 3.98 1.22
N TYR A 278 14.02 5.13 0.69
CA TYR A 278 15.39 5.36 0.23
C TYR A 278 16.35 5.45 1.41
N THR A 279 17.44 4.70 1.34
CA THR A 279 18.51 4.69 2.35
C THR A 279 19.87 4.80 1.66
N PRO A 280 20.96 5.13 2.38
CA PRO A 280 22.30 5.09 1.81
C PRO A 280 22.74 3.72 1.28
N LYS A 281 22.04 2.64 1.65
CA LYS A 281 22.32 1.26 1.22
C LYS A 281 21.47 0.78 0.07
N GLY A 282 20.47 1.54 -0.33
CA GLY A 282 19.51 1.19 -1.39
C GLY A 282 18.08 1.51 -0.99
N ILE A 283 17.11 1.01 -1.73
CA ILE A 283 15.70 1.20 -1.47
C ILE A 283 15.17 0.01 -0.70
N VAL A 284 14.68 0.23 0.52
CA VAL A 284 14.03 -0.80 1.32
C VAL A 284 12.53 -0.79 1.04
N LEU A 285 12.02 -1.90 0.53
CA LEU A 285 10.59 -2.16 0.37
C LEU A 285 10.15 -3.09 1.50
N LEU A 286 9.21 -2.63 2.32
CA LEU A 286 8.45 -3.49 3.21
C LEU A 286 7.30 -4.10 2.42
N TYR A 287 7.07 -5.40 2.58
CA TYR A 287 6.03 -6.10 1.84
C TYR A 287 5.33 -7.16 2.69
N ASN A 288 4.14 -7.56 2.29
CA ASN A 288 3.43 -8.69 2.84
C ASN A 288 3.72 -9.93 1.99
N GLY A 289 4.14 -11.01 2.63
CA GLY A 289 4.19 -12.33 2.03
C GLY A 289 3.03 -13.18 2.52
N LYS A 290 2.47 -14.04 1.66
CA LYS A 290 1.46 -15.03 2.02
C LYS A 290 1.99 -16.43 1.81
N ASN A 291 1.85 -17.30 2.81
CA ASN A 291 2.34 -18.66 2.77
C ASN A 291 1.41 -19.59 1.97
N HIS A 292 1.94 -20.30 0.98
CA HIS A 292 1.16 -21.24 0.18
C HIS A 292 0.98 -22.58 0.93
N SER A 293 -0.20 -23.18 0.84
CA SER A 293 -0.54 -24.43 1.55
C SER A 293 0.33 -25.64 1.18
N GLY A 294 0.78 -25.73 -0.07
CA GLY A 294 1.54 -26.89 -0.56
C GLY A 294 3.01 -26.59 -0.87
N ARG A 295 3.38 -25.32 -1.17
CA ARG A 295 4.72 -24.91 -1.60
C ARG A 295 5.41 -23.97 -0.60
N GLY A 296 4.73 -23.62 0.48
CA GLY A 296 5.19 -22.65 1.45
C GLY A 296 6.20 -23.18 2.45
N ASP A 297 6.59 -22.28 3.35
CA ASP A 297 7.39 -22.62 4.51
C ASP A 297 6.55 -23.42 5.51
N LYS A 298 6.97 -24.64 5.81
CA LYS A 298 6.26 -25.57 6.70
C LYS A 298 6.18 -25.10 8.17
N ARG A 299 6.97 -24.10 8.55
CA ARG A 299 6.92 -23.49 9.89
C ARG A 299 5.70 -22.58 10.09
N TYR A 300 5.05 -22.18 9.01
CA TYR A 300 3.88 -21.30 9.01
C TYR A 300 2.62 -22.02 8.56
N THR A 301 1.50 -21.64 9.14
CA THR A 301 0.19 -22.10 8.70
C THR A 301 -0.08 -21.66 7.24
N ALA A 302 -0.82 -22.47 6.51
CA ALA A 302 -1.28 -22.12 5.16
C ALA A 302 -2.07 -20.81 5.17
N ASN A 303 -1.86 -19.99 4.17
CA ASN A 303 -2.51 -18.68 3.96
C ASN A 303 -2.22 -17.61 5.03
N VAL A 304 -1.29 -17.83 5.98
CA VAL A 304 -0.89 -16.81 6.92
C VAL A 304 -0.08 -15.72 6.19
N TYR A 305 -0.30 -14.48 6.59
CA TYR A 305 0.50 -13.34 6.14
C TYR A 305 1.65 -13.06 7.11
N ALA A 306 2.79 -12.69 6.58
CA ALA A 306 3.95 -12.26 7.34
C ALA A 306 4.64 -11.08 6.63
N ALA A 307 5.24 -10.19 7.42
CA ALA A 307 5.98 -9.06 6.89
C ALA A 307 7.37 -9.49 6.40
N GLY A 308 7.77 -8.96 5.25
CA GLY A 308 9.09 -9.12 4.67
C GLY A 308 9.74 -7.78 4.34
N GLN A 309 11.03 -7.82 4.09
CA GLN A 309 11.82 -6.67 3.63
C GLN A 309 12.66 -7.09 2.43
N ALA A 310 12.72 -6.21 1.43
CA ALA A 310 13.56 -6.38 0.25
C ALA A 310 14.40 -5.13 0.02
N LEU A 311 15.66 -5.31 -0.36
CA LEU A 311 16.57 -4.23 -0.74
C LEU A 311 16.74 -4.22 -2.26
N PHE A 312 16.55 -3.04 -2.87
CA PHE A 312 16.75 -2.78 -4.29
C PHE A 312 17.86 -1.77 -4.55
#